data_1ea6efea59eea885f37f838ed0ad197e
#
_entry.id   1ea6efea59eea885f37f838ed0ad197e
#
_cell.length_a   1.000
_cell.length_b   1.000
_cell.length_c   1.000
_cell.angle_alpha   90.00
_cell.angle_beta   90.00
_cell.angle_gamma   90.00
#
_symmetry.space_group_name_H-M   'P 1'
#
loop_
_entity.id
_entity.type
_entity.pdbx_description
1 polymer ?
#
loop_
_entity_poly.entity_id
_entity_poly.type
_entity_poly.pdbx_seq_one_letter_code
_entity_poly.pdbx_strand_id
1 'polypeptide(L)'
;MIVGALGFYDLGTQLNSVNCPFTDVNERKGFITLASDFKLVGGMSANAFAPNQTATREEAAAMLVRLYHCNQRQLEEVHGFYAISSASQSSFLSQLDSTGFGWARLTLNNGHAVVNTSAANGNEYNIPAGFTQPVAQARNDGGKALLSIYADNNNGLLTQVLAQPALRTEAVQQIVAAMNNAQRDQQNVSFDGVVIDFESLRTGQKANYSAFLKELRSALGNKQLYVTVHPVLSGSAYYDGYDYSVIGQVADRVILMAYDYAARSLSEREMAQGYTQTPLSPLNQVYISVKACLDGGIPNEKLLLGMSMDTVQWKLQNSAVIHNTPYHPSYDAVQARLATGCQVTYPNYSYNPYATYTDTTDQTQNVLWFENEQSVKAKAQLARLLQLRGLSLWRLGTIPTDSNTGLNIWQAVQSSVQ
;
A
#
# COMPACT_ATOMS: atom_id res chain seq x y z
N MET A 1 -5.12 -28.14 -2.27
CA MET A 1 -6.54 -28.10 -2.69
C MET A 1 -7.24 -26.84 -2.17
N ILE A 2 -7.37 -26.60 -0.86
CA ILE A 2 -8.10 -25.44 -0.28
C ILE A 2 -7.56 -24.09 -0.79
N VAL A 3 -6.25 -23.88 -0.74
CA VAL A 3 -5.60 -22.63 -1.23
C VAL A 3 -5.88 -22.40 -2.73
N GLY A 4 -5.87 -23.48 -3.53
CA GLY A 4 -6.24 -23.41 -4.95
C GLY A 4 -7.71 -23.06 -5.16
N ALA A 5 -8.62 -23.59 -4.34
CA ALA A 5 -10.04 -23.28 -4.38
C ALA A 5 -10.35 -21.82 -3.99
N LEU A 6 -9.47 -21.18 -3.22
CA LEU A 6 -9.49 -19.73 -2.92
C LEU A 6 -8.92 -18.86 -4.06
N GLY A 7 -8.51 -19.45 -5.20
CA GLY A 7 -7.94 -18.72 -6.32
C GLY A 7 -6.42 -18.45 -6.22
N PHE A 8 -5.73 -18.99 -5.20
CA PHE A 8 -4.30 -18.73 -4.94
C PHE A 8 -3.38 -19.91 -5.31
N TYR A 9 -3.72 -20.67 -6.37
CA TYR A 9 -2.89 -21.78 -6.81
C TYR A 9 -1.48 -21.31 -7.22
N ASP A 10 -1.41 -20.31 -8.09
CA ASP A 10 -0.13 -19.79 -8.59
C ASP A 10 0.68 -19.09 -7.50
N LEU A 11 0.02 -18.36 -6.60
CA LEU A 11 0.66 -17.80 -5.41
C LEU A 11 1.29 -18.91 -4.55
N GLY A 12 0.55 -19.98 -4.26
CA GLY A 12 1.07 -21.13 -3.51
C GLY A 12 2.27 -21.79 -4.18
N THR A 13 2.28 -21.88 -5.51
CA THR A 13 3.40 -22.43 -6.28
C THR A 13 4.64 -21.52 -6.18
N GLN A 14 4.48 -20.21 -6.30
CA GLN A 14 5.58 -19.26 -6.23
C GLN A 14 6.23 -19.17 -4.84
N LEU A 15 5.46 -19.43 -3.79
CA LEU A 15 5.94 -19.38 -2.41
C LEU A 15 6.62 -20.67 -1.92
N ASN A 16 6.91 -21.62 -2.80
CA ASN A 16 7.59 -22.87 -2.40
C ASN A 16 9.02 -22.68 -1.85
N SER A 17 9.67 -21.55 -2.16
CA SER A 17 10.98 -21.16 -1.62
C SER A 17 10.88 -20.37 -0.31
N VAL A 18 9.70 -19.98 0.14
CA VAL A 18 9.51 -19.24 1.40
C VAL A 18 9.66 -20.19 2.58
N ASN A 19 10.13 -19.67 3.70
CA ASN A 19 10.24 -20.44 4.94
C ASN A 19 8.87 -20.94 5.39
N CYS A 20 8.70 -22.25 5.36
CA CYS A 20 7.52 -22.91 5.91
C CYS A 20 7.65 -22.99 7.44
N PRO A 21 6.59 -22.71 8.21
CA PRO A 21 6.65 -22.80 9.67
C PRO A 21 6.88 -24.23 10.19
N PHE A 22 6.69 -25.25 9.33
CA PHE A 22 6.82 -26.64 9.68
C PHE A 22 8.08 -27.27 9.06
N THR A 23 8.91 -27.91 9.88
CA THR A 23 10.20 -28.46 9.48
C THR A 23 10.10 -29.79 8.72
N ASP A 24 8.98 -30.50 8.85
CA ASP A 24 8.68 -31.79 8.21
C ASP A 24 8.02 -31.67 6.85
N VAL A 25 7.77 -30.45 6.37
CA VAL A 25 7.18 -30.15 5.04
C VAL A 25 8.29 -29.96 4.02
N ASN A 26 8.44 -30.91 3.09
CA ASN A 26 9.45 -30.86 2.02
C ASN A 26 8.87 -30.46 0.67
N GLU A 27 7.59 -30.75 0.43
CA GLU A 27 6.88 -30.45 -0.81
C GLU A 27 5.69 -29.50 -0.56
N ARG A 28 5.32 -28.72 -1.59
CA ARG A 28 4.16 -27.82 -1.53
C ARG A 28 4.19 -26.83 -0.36
N LYS A 29 5.39 -26.41 0.01
CA LYS A 29 5.64 -25.50 1.15
C LYS A 29 4.77 -24.26 1.09
N GLY A 30 4.69 -23.58 -0.06
CA GLY A 30 3.90 -22.37 -0.22
C GLY A 30 2.40 -22.57 0.05
N PHE A 31 1.83 -23.71 -0.35
CA PHE A 31 0.41 -24.01 -0.08
C PHE A 31 0.15 -24.22 1.41
N ILE A 32 1.05 -24.92 2.10
CA ILE A 32 0.91 -25.20 3.53
C ILE A 32 1.15 -23.92 4.34
N THR A 33 2.14 -23.12 3.94
CA THR A 33 2.40 -21.79 4.55
C THR A 33 1.18 -20.89 4.43
N LEU A 34 0.62 -20.72 3.23
CA LEU A 34 -0.61 -19.93 3.04
C LEU A 34 -1.78 -20.46 3.85
N ALA A 35 -2.02 -21.79 3.85
CA ALA A 35 -3.09 -22.37 4.63
C ALA A 35 -2.93 -22.15 6.14
N SER A 36 -1.69 -22.16 6.63
CA SER A 36 -1.35 -21.85 8.02
C SER A 36 -1.54 -20.36 8.33
N ASP A 37 -1.06 -19.45 7.48
CA ASP A 37 -1.19 -18.01 7.67
C ASP A 37 -2.66 -17.56 7.60
N PHE A 38 -3.46 -18.18 6.73
CA PHE A 38 -4.93 -17.98 6.67
C PHE A 38 -5.68 -18.63 7.85
N LYS A 39 -4.96 -19.28 8.79
CA LYS A 39 -5.54 -20.01 9.93
C LYS A 39 -6.51 -21.14 9.54
N LEU A 40 -6.38 -21.68 8.31
CA LEU A 40 -7.18 -22.80 7.82
C LEU A 40 -6.69 -24.13 8.39
N VAL A 41 -5.37 -24.26 8.55
CA VAL A 41 -4.71 -25.44 9.13
C VAL A 41 -3.82 -25.05 10.30
N GLY A 42 -3.63 -25.97 11.21
CA GLY A 42 -2.58 -25.93 12.25
C GLY A 42 -1.65 -27.11 12.07
N GLY A 43 -0.48 -27.06 12.70
CA GLY A 43 0.39 -28.23 12.83
C GLY A 43 -0.10 -29.22 13.88
N MET A 44 0.45 -30.44 13.86
CA MET A 44 0.32 -31.39 14.96
C MET A 44 1.11 -30.93 16.20
N SER A 45 2.09 -30.08 15.97
CA SER A 45 2.84 -29.32 16.98
C SER A 45 3.29 -27.98 16.41
N ALA A 46 4.00 -27.16 17.19
CA ALA A 46 4.51 -25.86 16.74
C ALA A 46 5.37 -25.96 15.46
N ASN A 47 6.09 -27.06 15.24
CA ASN A 47 7.08 -27.23 14.17
C ASN A 47 6.79 -28.42 13.25
N ALA A 48 5.71 -29.18 13.45
CA ALA A 48 5.38 -30.36 12.66
C ALA A 48 3.97 -30.31 12.12
N PHE A 49 3.83 -30.55 10.82
CA PHE A 49 2.55 -30.58 10.09
C PHE A 49 2.00 -31.99 9.89
N ALA A 50 2.91 -32.98 9.78
CA ALA A 50 2.65 -34.38 9.44
C ALA A 50 1.97 -34.55 8.05
N PRO A 51 2.61 -34.10 6.94
CA PRO A 51 1.98 -34.00 5.62
C PRO A 51 1.56 -35.36 5.03
N ASN A 52 2.13 -36.45 5.50
CA ASN A 52 1.82 -37.82 5.05
C ASN A 52 0.79 -38.55 5.92
N GLN A 53 0.32 -37.91 6.99
CA GLN A 53 -0.70 -38.47 7.86
C GLN A 53 -2.10 -38.26 7.22
N THR A 54 -2.94 -39.27 7.29
CA THR A 54 -4.32 -39.18 6.83
C THR A 54 -5.12 -38.28 7.78
N ALA A 55 -5.78 -37.27 7.25
CA ALA A 55 -6.68 -36.41 8.03
C ALA A 55 -7.94 -37.19 8.44
N THR A 56 -8.38 -37.03 9.68
CA THR A 56 -9.66 -37.57 10.15
C THR A 56 -10.83 -36.76 9.57
N ARG A 57 -12.05 -37.30 9.71
CA ARG A 57 -13.28 -36.58 9.29
C ARG A 57 -13.48 -35.30 10.10
N GLU A 58 -13.13 -35.32 11.37
CA GLU A 58 -13.21 -34.18 12.29
C GLU A 58 -12.22 -33.08 11.89
N GLU A 59 -10.99 -33.44 11.53
CA GLU A 59 -9.99 -32.47 11.04
C GLU A 59 -10.42 -31.86 9.71
N ALA A 60 -10.94 -32.66 8.78
CA ALA A 60 -11.48 -32.16 7.52
C ALA A 60 -12.68 -31.23 7.74
N ALA A 61 -13.60 -31.58 8.63
CA ALA A 61 -14.74 -30.73 9.00
C ALA A 61 -14.26 -29.41 9.64
N ALA A 62 -13.30 -29.47 10.55
CA ALA A 62 -12.71 -28.26 11.18
C ALA A 62 -12.06 -27.32 10.15
N MET A 63 -11.36 -27.86 9.14
CA MET A 63 -10.78 -27.05 8.05
C MET A 63 -11.88 -26.38 7.21
N LEU A 64 -12.98 -27.09 6.89
CA LEU A 64 -14.10 -26.51 6.14
C LEU A 64 -14.83 -25.42 6.93
N VAL A 65 -15.03 -25.60 8.22
CA VAL A 65 -15.63 -24.58 9.10
C VAL A 65 -14.74 -23.34 9.17
N ARG A 66 -13.43 -23.50 9.33
CA ARG A 66 -12.47 -22.38 9.30
C ARG A 66 -12.49 -21.67 7.96
N LEU A 67 -12.51 -22.40 6.85
CA LEU A 67 -12.62 -21.85 5.51
C LEU A 67 -13.91 -21.04 5.35
N TYR A 68 -15.04 -21.56 5.82
CA TYR A 68 -16.31 -20.86 5.81
C TYR A 68 -16.22 -19.53 6.57
N HIS A 69 -15.72 -19.53 7.81
CA HIS A 69 -15.55 -18.32 8.60
C HIS A 69 -14.57 -17.32 7.97
N CYS A 70 -13.45 -17.79 7.44
CA CYS A 70 -12.50 -16.93 6.72
C CYS A 70 -13.15 -16.27 5.50
N ASN A 71 -14.03 -16.99 4.80
CA ASN A 71 -14.71 -16.46 3.62
C ASN A 71 -15.84 -15.46 3.96
N GLN A 72 -16.40 -15.54 5.15
CA GLN A 72 -17.43 -14.61 5.65
C GLN A 72 -16.85 -13.35 6.29
N ARG A 73 -15.53 -13.34 6.56
CA ARG A 73 -14.89 -12.18 7.17
C ARG A 73 -14.88 -11.01 6.20
N GLN A 74 -15.13 -9.83 6.72
CA GLN A 74 -15.08 -8.56 6.01
C GLN A 74 -13.82 -7.78 6.43
N LEU A 75 -13.32 -6.92 5.58
CA LEU A 75 -12.41 -5.87 5.98
C LEU A 75 -13.21 -4.75 6.67
N GLU A 76 -12.64 -4.10 7.66
CA GLU A 76 -13.37 -3.21 8.56
C GLU A 76 -13.06 -1.72 8.33
N GLU A 77 -12.10 -1.39 7.45
CA GLU A 77 -11.67 -0.01 7.25
C GLU A 77 -11.22 0.25 5.80
N VAL A 78 -11.70 1.34 5.22
CA VAL A 78 -11.15 1.94 4.00
C VAL A 78 -10.56 3.30 4.37
N HIS A 79 -9.25 3.39 4.25
CA HIS A 79 -8.49 4.63 4.31
C HIS A 79 -8.24 5.17 2.90
N GLY A 80 -8.19 6.47 2.71
CA GLY A 80 -7.79 7.08 1.45
C GLY A 80 -6.95 8.33 1.66
N PHE A 81 -6.00 8.58 0.75
CA PHE A 81 -5.26 9.84 0.74
C PHE A 81 -5.97 10.87 -0.13
N TYR A 82 -6.21 12.05 0.44
CA TYR A 82 -6.64 13.24 -0.27
C TYR A 82 -5.44 14.18 -0.38
N ALA A 83 -4.75 14.09 -1.51
CA ALA A 83 -3.50 14.78 -1.77
C ALA A 83 -3.59 15.57 -3.09
N ILE A 84 -2.49 15.71 -3.78
CA ILE A 84 -2.36 16.41 -5.06
C ILE A 84 -3.49 16.02 -6.02
N SER A 85 -4.23 17.03 -6.55
CA SER A 85 -5.30 16.82 -7.56
C SER A 85 -6.45 15.87 -7.15
N SER A 86 -6.71 15.67 -5.87
CA SER A 86 -7.78 14.78 -5.39
C SER A 86 -9.20 15.39 -5.42
N ALA A 87 -9.32 16.69 -5.68
CA ALA A 87 -10.60 17.43 -5.57
C ALA A 87 -11.71 16.88 -6.48
N SER A 88 -11.38 16.31 -7.65
CA SER A 88 -12.35 15.71 -8.57
C SER A 88 -13.11 14.51 -7.99
N GLN A 89 -12.58 13.87 -6.95
CA GLN A 89 -13.20 12.74 -6.26
C GLN A 89 -13.51 13.01 -4.79
N SER A 90 -13.72 14.28 -4.44
CA SER A 90 -14.11 14.66 -3.06
C SER A 90 -15.41 14.00 -2.59
N SER A 91 -16.31 13.63 -3.51
CA SER A 91 -17.54 12.88 -3.17
C SER A 91 -17.29 11.51 -2.51
N PHE A 92 -16.09 10.92 -2.64
CA PHE A 92 -15.75 9.68 -1.99
C PHE A 92 -15.35 9.84 -0.52
N LEU A 93 -15.04 11.05 -0.07
CA LEU A 93 -14.59 11.31 1.30
C LEU A 93 -15.56 10.82 2.37
N SER A 94 -16.87 10.96 2.15
CA SER A 94 -17.89 10.48 3.08
C SER A 94 -18.07 8.95 3.10
N GLN A 95 -17.39 8.24 2.19
CA GLN A 95 -17.44 6.78 2.10
C GLN A 95 -16.16 6.12 2.65
N LEU A 96 -15.24 6.92 3.22
CA LEU A 96 -14.00 6.48 3.84
C LEU A 96 -14.13 6.51 5.37
N ASP A 97 -13.59 5.49 6.04
CA ASP A 97 -13.48 5.48 7.51
C ASP A 97 -12.41 6.45 8.01
N SER A 98 -11.40 6.71 7.19
CA SER A 98 -10.36 7.69 7.50
C SER A 98 -9.74 8.28 6.22
N THR A 99 -9.34 9.55 6.29
CA THR A 99 -8.70 10.28 5.20
C THR A 99 -7.41 10.94 5.66
N GLY A 100 -6.30 10.63 4.98
CA GLY A 100 -5.02 11.31 5.13
C GLY A 100 -4.93 12.51 4.18
N PHE A 101 -4.99 13.73 4.71
CA PHE A 101 -4.84 14.95 3.90
C PHE A 101 -3.36 15.28 3.70
N GLY A 102 -2.84 15.10 2.48
CA GLY A 102 -1.44 15.30 2.10
C GLY A 102 -1.02 16.76 2.00
N TRP A 103 -1.23 17.53 3.06
CA TRP A 103 -1.12 19.00 3.06
C TRP A 103 0.01 19.55 3.91
N ALA A 104 0.93 18.69 4.37
CA ALA A 104 2.04 19.11 5.19
C ALA A 104 3.33 18.36 4.83
N ARG A 105 4.45 19.05 4.89
CA ARG A 105 5.77 18.48 4.67
C ARG A 105 6.72 18.91 5.78
N LEU A 106 7.47 17.95 6.34
CA LEU A 106 8.57 18.27 7.24
C LEU A 106 9.78 18.78 6.45
N THR A 107 10.36 19.88 6.88
CA THR A 107 11.54 20.51 6.26
C THR A 107 12.48 20.99 7.34
N LEU A 108 13.71 21.35 6.93
CA LEU A 108 14.65 22.13 7.75
C LEU A 108 14.71 23.57 7.21
N ASN A 109 14.54 24.56 8.09
CA ASN A 109 14.68 25.95 7.77
C ASN A 109 15.59 26.62 8.79
N ASN A 110 16.73 27.15 8.35
CA ASN A 110 17.77 27.80 9.22
C ASN A 110 18.18 26.90 10.41
N GLY A 111 18.25 25.58 10.20
CA GLY A 111 18.66 24.63 11.24
C GLY A 111 17.51 24.18 12.17
N HIS A 112 16.27 24.62 11.96
CA HIS A 112 15.09 24.26 12.71
C HIS A 112 14.17 23.32 11.93
N ALA A 113 13.56 22.36 12.62
CA ALA A 113 12.54 21.49 12.03
C ALA A 113 11.21 22.24 11.90
N VAL A 114 10.67 22.30 10.69
CA VAL A 114 9.43 23.06 10.38
C VAL A 114 8.47 22.18 9.61
N VAL A 115 7.20 22.16 10.02
CA VAL A 115 6.11 21.60 9.22
C VAL A 115 5.60 22.68 8.27
N ASN A 116 5.95 22.55 6.99
CA ASN A 116 5.56 23.48 5.94
C ASN A 116 4.19 23.07 5.36
N THR A 117 3.22 23.97 5.48
CA THR A 117 1.86 23.83 4.91
C THR A 117 1.56 24.91 3.84
N SER A 118 2.56 25.75 3.52
CA SER A 118 2.42 26.84 2.55
C SER A 118 2.68 26.36 1.13
N ALA A 119 1.96 26.93 0.15
CA ALA A 119 2.20 26.69 -1.28
C ALA A 119 3.43 27.41 -1.84
N ALA A 120 4.17 28.17 -1.02
CA ALA A 120 5.36 28.88 -1.45
C ALA A 120 6.42 27.94 -2.02
N ASN A 121 7.19 28.42 -3.01
CA ASN A 121 8.26 27.67 -3.67
C ASN A 121 7.83 26.35 -4.33
N GLY A 122 6.58 26.27 -4.81
CA GLY A 122 6.09 25.08 -5.49
C GLY A 122 5.87 23.88 -4.57
N ASN A 123 5.68 24.09 -3.28
CA ASN A 123 5.38 23.00 -2.34
C ASN A 123 3.99 22.43 -2.64
N GLU A 124 3.94 21.21 -3.15
CA GLU A 124 2.70 20.48 -3.45
C GLU A 124 1.96 20.01 -2.18
N TYR A 125 2.70 19.82 -1.08
CA TYR A 125 2.16 19.43 0.22
C TYR A 125 1.73 20.68 1.00
N ASN A 126 0.67 21.33 0.52
CA ASN A 126 0.18 22.57 1.15
C ASN A 126 -1.33 22.49 1.41
N ILE A 127 -1.77 23.27 2.38
CA ILE A 127 -3.19 23.43 2.66
C ILE A 127 -3.81 24.24 1.52
N PRO A 128 -4.75 23.68 0.72
CA PRO A 128 -5.38 24.39 -0.39
C PRO A 128 -6.41 25.42 0.09
N ALA A 129 -6.76 26.38 -0.75
CA ALA A 129 -7.94 27.23 -0.52
C ALA A 129 -9.21 26.36 -0.42
N GLY A 130 -10.14 26.71 0.47
CA GLY A 130 -11.37 25.96 0.68
C GLY A 130 -11.19 24.61 1.40
N PHE A 131 -10.06 24.36 2.02
CA PHE A 131 -9.70 23.11 2.67
C PHE A 131 -10.65 22.64 3.78
N THR A 132 -11.44 23.55 4.37
CA THR A 132 -12.39 23.23 5.43
C THR A 132 -13.54 22.35 4.96
N GLN A 133 -13.94 22.50 3.70
CA GLN A 133 -15.05 21.74 3.11
C GLN A 133 -14.71 20.25 2.93
N PRO A 134 -13.61 19.82 2.31
CA PRO A 134 -13.27 18.41 2.23
C PRO A 134 -12.97 17.78 3.62
N VAL A 135 -12.42 18.54 4.57
CA VAL A 135 -12.24 18.03 5.95
C VAL A 135 -13.58 17.77 6.63
N ALA A 136 -14.55 18.67 6.48
CA ALA A 136 -15.90 18.47 7.00
C ALA A 136 -16.59 17.27 6.34
N GLN A 137 -16.43 17.12 5.02
CA GLN A 137 -17.00 16.00 4.26
C GLN A 137 -16.39 14.64 4.68
N ALA A 138 -15.10 14.58 4.96
CA ALA A 138 -14.45 13.36 5.45
C ALA A 138 -14.94 12.93 6.84
N ARG A 139 -15.49 13.85 7.62
CA ARG A 139 -16.08 13.58 8.94
C ARG A 139 -17.56 13.20 8.90
N ASN A 140 -18.21 13.34 7.77
CA ASN A 140 -19.57 12.84 7.62
C ASN A 140 -19.57 11.33 7.88
N ASP A 141 -20.66 10.84 8.43
CA ASP A 141 -20.86 9.42 8.75
C ASP A 141 -19.79 8.80 9.70
N GLY A 142 -19.09 9.65 10.48
CA GLY A 142 -18.15 9.22 11.50
C GLY A 142 -16.71 8.99 11.02
N GLY A 143 -16.39 9.36 9.78
CA GLY A 143 -15.02 9.28 9.25
C GLY A 143 -14.03 10.17 10.00
N LYS A 144 -12.74 9.85 9.93
CA LYS A 144 -11.64 10.59 10.57
C LYS A 144 -10.84 11.38 9.56
N ALA A 145 -10.59 12.65 9.83
CA ALA A 145 -9.71 13.50 9.04
C ALA A 145 -8.33 13.58 9.71
N LEU A 146 -7.28 13.11 9.03
CA LEU A 146 -5.91 13.06 9.52
C LEU A 146 -5.02 13.98 8.67
N LEU A 147 -4.10 14.73 9.31
CA LEU A 147 -3.10 15.49 8.58
C LEU A 147 -1.93 14.56 8.20
N SER A 148 -1.67 14.37 6.92
CA SER A 148 -0.51 13.61 6.46
C SER A 148 0.72 14.51 6.41
N ILE A 149 1.80 14.07 7.06
CA ILE A 149 3.09 14.75 7.14
C ILE A 149 4.08 13.94 6.31
N TYR A 150 4.39 14.43 5.13
CA TYR A 150 5.38 13.82 4.24
C TYR A 150 6.80 14.28 4.55
N ALA A 151 7.77 13.39 4.47
CA ALA A 151 9.19 13.70 4.33
C ALA A 151 9.93 12.52 3.71
N ASP A 152 10.93 12.80 2.87
CA ASP A 152 11.85 11.79 2.37
C ASP A 152 13.28 12.04 2.89
N ASN A 153 14.08 10.96 2.90
CA ASN A 153 15.46 11.02 3.36
C ASN A 153 16.49 11.07 2.23
N ASN A 154 16.09 11.31 0.98
CA ASN A 154 16.99 11.32 -0.17
C ASN A 154 18.14 12.35 -0.01
N ASN A 155 17.84 13.49 0.64
CA ASN A 155 18.80 14.55 0.93
C ASN A 155 19.32 14.53 2.39
N GLY A 156 19.10 13.43 3.12
CA GLY A 156 19.55 13.29 4.51
C GLY A 156 18.73 14.09 5.53
N LEU A 157 17.59 14.66 5.16
CA LEU A 157 16.71 15.43 6.03
C LEU A 157 16.33 14.65 7.28
N LEU A 158 15.74 13.45 7.09
CA LEU A 158 15.30 12.62 8.21
C LEU A 158 16.49 12.10 9.02
N THR A 159 17.63 11.83 8.40
CA THR A 159 18.86 11.49 9.13
C THR A 159 19.24 12.59 10.11
N GLN A 160 19.22 13.84 9.68
CA GLN A 160 19.58 14.98 10.52
C GLN A 160 18.54 15.23 11.63
N VAL A 161 17.25 15.31 11.26
CA VAL A 161 16.17 15.62 12.21
C VAL A 161 16.03 14.54 13.27
N LEU A 162 16.03 13.26 12.85
CA LEU A 162 15.76 12.15 13.77
C LEU A 162 16.95 11.87 14.72
N ALA A 163 18.21 12.10 14.28
CA ALA A 163 19.38 11.83 15.08
C ALA A 163 19.60 12.86 16.22
N GLN A 164 19.11 14.09 16.06
CA GLN A 164 19.31 15.17 17.03
C GLN A 164 18.08 15.29 17.94
N PRO A 165 18.17 15.01 19.26
CA PRO A 165 17.02 15.04 20.15
C PRO A 165 16.25 16.37 20.13
N ALA A 166 16.97 17.51 20.07
CA ALA A 166 16.35 18.83 20.01
C ALA A 166 15.50 19.03 18.74
N LEU A 167 16.02 18.68 17.56
CA LEU A 167 15.30 18.78 16.30
C LEU A 167 14.13 17.78 16.24
N ARG A 168 14.31 16.59 16.80
CA ARG A 168 13.25 15.58 16.87
C ARG A 168 12.09 16.07 17.74
N THR A 169 12.38 16.63 18.92
CA THR A 169 11.35 17.25 19.79
C THR A 169 10.67 18.43 19.10
N GLU A 170 11.44 19.28 18.42
CA GLU A 170 10.89 20.39 17.64
C GLU A 170 9.96 19.91 16.53
N ALA A 171 10.35 18.88 15.76
CA ALA A 171 9.50 18.26 14.74
C ALA A 171 8.18 17.74 15.33
N VAL A 172 8.22 17.06 16.47
CA VAL A 172 7.03 16.60 17.19
C VAL A 172 6.12 17.76 17.56
N GLN A 173 6.68 18.85 18.14
CA GLN A 173 5.90 20.03 18.52
C GLN A 173 5.25 20.70 17.30
N GLN A 174 6.00 20.84 16.18
CA GLN A 174 5.48 21.39 14.93
C GLN A 174 4.35 20.55 14.33
N ILE A 175 4.48 19.23 14.34
CA ILE A 175 3.45 18.30 13.87
C ILE A 175 2.17 18.44 14.71
N VAL A 176 2.29 18.44 16.02
CA VAL A 176 1.14 18.60 16.93
C VAL A 176 0.48 19.96 16.76
N ALA A 177 1.26 21.03 16.60
CA ALA A 177 0.75 22.39 16.36
C ALA A 177 -0.03 22.45 15.02
N ALA A 178 0.55 21.92 13.93
CA ALA A 178 -0.10 21.89 12.61
C ALA A 178 -1.38 21.04 12.61
N MET A 179 -1.39 19.88 13.30
CA MET A 179 -2.57 19.03 13.45
C MET A 179 -3.70 19.75 14.20
N ASN A 180 -3.39 20.45 15.31
CA ASN A 180 -4.40 21.11 16.14
C ASN A 180 -4.93 22.40 15.52
N ASN A 181 -4.18 23.06 14.65
CA ASN A 181 -4.53 24.37 14.10
C ASN A 181 -3.96 24.55 12.68
N ALA A 182 -4.45 23.76 11.75
CA ALA A 182 -4.16 23.95 10.34
C ALA A 182 -4.88 25.19 9.81
N GLN A 183 -4.15 26.13 9.22
CA GLN A 183 -4.68 27.46 8.89
C GLN A 183 -4.40 27.85 7.43
N ARG A 184 -5.41 28.50 6.82
CA ARG A 184 -5.29 29.27 5.58
C ARG A 184 -6.44 30.28 5.45
N ASP A 185 -6.16 31.45 4.93
CA ASP A 185 -7.15 32.49 4.58
C ASP A 185 -8.13 32.80 5.75
N GLN A 186 -7.61 32.97 6.97
CA GLN A 186 -8.34 33.21 8.22
C GLN A 186 -9.30 32.06 8.63
N GLN A 187 -9.24 30.91 7.96
CA GLN A 187 -9.91 29.69 8.34
C GLN A 187 -8.96 28.75 9.04
N ASN A 188 -9.47 27.98 9.98
CA ASN A 188 -8.69 26.94 10.66
C ASN A 188 -9.52 25.67 10.89
N VAL A 189 -8.83 24.54 10.98
CA VAL A 189 -9.39 23.26 11.44
C VAL A 189 -8.39 22.56 12.35
N SER A 190 -8.89 21.74 13.25
CA SER A 190 -8.08 20.72 13.94
C SER A 190 -8.33 19.37 13.26
N PHE A 191 -7.31 18.54 13.14
CA PHE A 191 -7.42 17.16 12.67
C PHE A 191 -7.64 16.18 13.81
N ASP A 192 -8.13 14.97 13.47
CA ASP A 192 -8.39 13.89 14.43
C ASP A 192 -7.12 13.10 14.77
N GLY A 193 -6.04 13.39 14.06
CA GLY A 193 -4.73 12.77 14.20
C GLY A 193 -3.82 13.09 13.03
N VAL A 194 -2.78 12.28 12.87
CA VAL A 194 -1.78 12.43 11.79
C VAL A 194 -1.50 11.12 11.09
N VAL A 195 -1.08 11.20 9.82
CA VAL A 195 -0.38 10.15 9.10
C VAL A 195 1.08 10.56 8.99
N ILE A 196 2.00 9.77 9.48
CA ILE A 196 3.44 9.98 9.31
C ILE A 196 3.90 9.20 8.09
N ASP A 197 4.25 9.94 7.06
CA ASP A 197 4.67 9.43 5.77
C ASP A 197 6.15 9.78 5.53
N PHE A 198 7.02 9.09 6.30
CA PHE A 198 8.47 9.29 6.26
C PHE A 198 9.13 8.18 5.44
N GLU A 199 9.68 8.57 4.31
CA GLU A 199 10.17 7.65 3.30
C GLU A 199 11.71 7.61 3.19
N SER A 200 12.20 6.64 2.43
CA SER A 200 13.64 6.47 2.13
C SER A 200 14.52 6.27 3.37
N LEU A 201 13.93 5.80 4.46
CA LEU A 201 14.66 5.44 5.67
C LEU A 201 15.47 4.14 5.44
N ARG A 202 16.59 4.01 6.16
CA ARG A 202 17.47 2.83 6.14
C ARG A 202 17.69 2.34 7.57
N THR A 203 18.33 1.20 7.72
CA THR A 203 18.69 0.61 9.03
C THR A 203 19.34 1.62 9.99
N GLY A 204 20.16 2.54 9.49
CA GLY A 204 20.82 3.57 10.31
C GLY A 204 19.86 4.57 10.97
N GLN A 205 18.67 4.77 10.43
CA GLN A 205 17.66 5.66 11.01
C GLN A 205 16.65 4.92 11.90
N LYS A 206 16.59 3.59 11.88
CA LYS A 206 15.58 2.77 12.57
C LYS A 206 15.39 3.13 14.05
N ALA A 207 16.46 3.20 14.82
CA ALA A 207 16.39 3.50 16.25
C ALA A 207 15.89 4.93 16.52
N ASN A 208 16.37 5.90 15.74
CA ASN A 208 16.00 7.30 15.86
C ASN A 208 14.55 7.55 15.42
N TYR A 209 14.10 6.85 14.37
CA TYR A 209 12.70 6.89 13.95
C TYR A 209 11.78 6.28 15.00
N SER A 210 12.17 5.17 15.61
CA SER A 210 11.45 4.57 16.74
C SER A 210 11.32 5.53 17.92
N ALA A 211 12.39 6.26 18.25
CA ALA A 211 12.36 7.29 19.30
C ALA A 211 11.41 8.43 18.95
N PHE A 212 11.46 8.94 17.70
CA PHE A 212 10.52 9.96 17.20
C PHE A 212 9.07 9.52 17.33
N LEU A 213 8.72 8.30 16.90
CA LEU A 213 7.35 7.81 16.97
C LEU A 213 6.84 7.67 18.41
N LYS A 214 7.70 7.26 19.35
CA LYS A 214 7.35 7.20 20.79
C LYS A 214 7.11 8.60 21.36
N GLU A 215 7.97 9.57 21.05
CA GLU A 215 7.79 10.96 21.44
C GLU A 215 6.49 11.55 20.86
N LEU A 216 6.24 11.30 19.57
CA LEU A 216 5.03 11.77 18.89
C LEU A 216 3.77 11.13 19.50
N ARG A 217 3.77 9.81 19.74
CA ARG A 217 2.64 9.12 20.39
C ARG A 217 2.32 9.73 21.75
N SER A 218 3.36 10.03 22.55
CA SER A 218 3.17 10.68 23.86
C SER A 218 2.56 12.08 23.73
N ALA A 219 3.00 12.86 22.74
CA ALA A 219 2.52 14.22 22.51
C ALA A 219 1.10 14.27 21.92
N LEU A 220 0.70 13.27 21.14
CA LEU A 220 -0.62 13.17 20.53
C LEU A 220 -1.72 12.80 21.54
N GLY A 221 -1.40 12.19 22.69
CA GLY A 221 -2.42 11.70 23.64
C GLY A 221 -3.39 10.73 22.98
N ASN A 222 -4.67 11.05 22.93
CA ASN A 222 -5.74 10.22 22.35
C ASN A 222 -6.00 10.47 20.85
N LYS A 223 -5.25 11.34 20.22
CA LYS A 223 -5.33 11.59 18.76
C LYS A 223 -4.77 10.39 17.98
N GLN A 224 -5.27 10.18 16.76
CA GLN A 224 -4.86 9.06 15.93
C GLN A 224 -3.42 9.23 15.42
N LEU A 225 -2.66 8.14 15.42
CA LEU A 225 -1.34 8.04 14.80
C LEU A 225 -1.37 6.92 13.74
N TYR A 226 -1.34 7.28 12.47
CA TYR A 226 -1.13 6.35 11.37
C TYR A 226 0.32 6.47 10.89
N VAL A 227 0.92 5.37 10.48
CA VAL A 227 2.31 5.33 10.02
C VAL A 227 2.37 4.55 8.71
N THR A 228 2.95 5.14 7.66
CA THR A 228 3.25 4.41 6.42
C THR A 228 4.56 3.63 6.55
N VAL A 229 4.64 2.49 5.88
CA VAL A 229 5.86 1.68 5.78
C VAL A 229 6.07 1.21 4.34
N HIS A 230 7.34 1.19 3.90
CA HIS A 230 7.70 0.67 2.58
C HIS A 230 7.51 -0.85 2.47
N PRO A 231 7.19 -1.34 1.26
CA PRO A 231 7.15 -2.77 0.98
C PRO A 231 8.57 -3.36 0.95
N VAL A 232 8.66 -4.68 1.05
CA VAL A 232 9.90 -5.40 0.79
C VAL A 232 10.12 -5.45 -0.73
N LEU A 233 11.09 -4.67 -1.21
CA LEU A 233 11.44 -4.60 -2.62
C LEU A 233 12.80 -5.27 -2.87
N SER A 234 12.89 -6.10 -3.92
CA SER A 234 14.16 -6.68 -4.34
C SER A 234 15.16 -5.57 -4.68
N GLY A 235 16.37 -5.66 -4.13
CA GLY A 235 17.43 -4.67 -4.36
C GLY A 235 17.26 -3.33 -3.61
N SER A 236 16.23 -3.16 -2.79
CA SER A 236 16.03 -2.00 -1.92
C SER A 236 16.09 -2.41 -0.45
N ALA A 237 16.61 -1.54 0.40
CA ALA A 237 16.66 -1.72 1.86
C ALA A 237 15.82 -0.67 2.61
N TYR A 238 14.88 0.00 1.94
CA TYR A 238 14.05 1.03 2.59
C TYR A 238 13.14 0.46 3.68
N TYR A 239 12.69 -0.78 3.55
CA TYR A 239 11.90 -1.46 4.60
C TYR A 239 12.71 -1.71 5.89
N ASP A 240 14.05 -1.75 5.83
CA ASP A 240 14.92 -1.92 6.98
C ASP A 240 14.96 -0.70 7.92
N GLY A 241 14.48 0.45 7.46
CA GLY A 241 14.37 1.68 8.25
C GLY A 241 13.26 1.64 9.31
N TYR A 242 12.37 0.65 9.26
CA TYR A 242 11.21 0.55 10.13
C TYR A 242 11.40 -0.55 11.20
N ASP A 243 11.13 -0.21 12.45
CA ASP A 243 11.00 -1.17 13.54
C ASP A 243 9.51 -1.53 13.67
N TYR A 244 9.11 -2.61 13.02
CA TYR A 244 7.71 -3.03 12.99
C TYR A 244 7.13 -3.32 14.37
N SER A 245 7.95 -3.83 15.30
CA SER A 245 7.50 -4.07 16.67
C SER A 245 7.17 -2.77 17.41
N VAL A 246 8.03 -1.76 17.30
CA VAL A 246 7.77 -0.44 17.89
C VAL A 246 6.59 0.25 17.21
N ILE A 247 6.54 0.22 15.88
CA ILE A 247 5.44 0.83 15.11
C ILE A 247 4.10 0.17 15.50
N GLY A 248 4.05 -1.16 15.57
CA GLY A 248 2.85 -1.90 15.98
C GLY A 248 2.37 -1.57 17.39
N GLN A 249 3.28 -1.18 18.30
CA GLN A 249 2.93 -0.75 19.65
C GLN A 249 2.35 0.67 19.71
N VAL A 250 2.95 1.61 18.98
CA VAL A 250 2.64 3.05 19.14
C VAL A 250 1.59 3.57 18.14
N ALA A 251 1.50 2.99 16.94
CA ALA A 251 0.54 3.40 15.93
C ALA A 251 -0.86 2.81 16.18
N ASP A 252 -1.89 3.58 15.85
CA ASP A 252 -3.27 3.09 15.79
C ASP A 252 -3.51 2.30 14.49
N ARG A 253 -2.90 2.72 13.40
CA ARG A 253 -2.88 2.01 12.11
C ARG A 253 -1.50 2.08 11.46
N VAL A 254 -1.19 1.06 10.70
CA VAL A 254 0.00 1.00 9.85
C VAL A 254 -0.46 0.81 8.41
N ILE A 255 0.02 1.64 7.49
CA ILE A 255 -0.29 1.56 6.07
C ILE A 255 0.93 0.96 5.36
N LEU A 256 0.83 -0.28 4.92
CA LEU A 256 1.84 -0.87 4.06
C LEU A 256 1.64 -0.35 2.63
N MET A 257 2.59 0.39 2.11
CA MET A 257 2.59 0.89 0.73
C MET A 257 2.92 -0.26 -0.25
N ALA A 258 1.99 -1.23 -0.41
CA ALA A 258 2.17 -2.45 -1.20
C ALA A 258 2.04 -2.20 -2.71
N TYR A 259 2.81 -1.23 -3.21
CA TYR A 259 2.89 -0.79 -4.60
C TYR A 259 4.34 -0.40 -4.94
N ASP A 260 4.59 0.15 -6.13
CA ASP A 260 5.93 0.53 -6.63
C ASP A 260 6.91 -0.66 -6.79
N TYR A 261 6.39 -1.87 -7.03
CA TYR A 261 7.22 -3.03 -7.33
C TYR A 261 7.74 -3.03 -8.77
N ALA A 262 7.14 -2.25 -9.66
CA ALA A 262 7.55 -2.13 -11.06
C ALA A 262 8.95 -1.54 -11.19
N ALA A 263 9.68 -1.95 -12.22
CA ALA A 263 10.99 -1.39 -12.51
C ALA A 263 10.89 0.11 -12.82
N ARG A 264 11.66 0.92 -12.11
CA ARG A 264 11.75 2.38 -12.34
C ARG A 264 12.60 2.74 -13.55
N SER A 265 13.53 1.86 -13.93
CA SER A 265 14.37 1.98 -15.12
C SER A 265 14.86 0.62 -15.56
N LEU A 266 15.13 0.48 -16.88
CA LEU A 266 15.71 -0.70 -17.48
C LEU A 266 17.18 -0.44 -17.84
N SER A 267 17.99 -1.46 -17.73
CA SER A 267 19.34 -1.48 -18.27
C SER A 267 19.32 -1.56 -19.82
N GLU A 268 20.40 -1.17 -20.47
CA GLU A 268 20.54 -1.30 -21.93
C GLU A 268 20.29 -2.74 -22.42
N ARG A 269 20.73 -3.73 -21.66
CA ARG A 269 20.50 -5.16 -21.96
C ARG A 269 19.02 -5.51 -21.92
N GLU A 270 18.31 -5.11 -20.89
CA GLU A 270 16.86 -5.35 -20.75
C GLU A 270 16.07 -4.65 -21.85
N MET A 271 16.44 -3.41 -22.18
CA MET A 271 15.85 -2.68 -23.30
C MET A 271 16.04 -3.42 -24.63
N ALA A 272 17.27 -3.84 -24.94
CA ALA A 272 17.58 -4.58 -26.16
C ALA A 272 16.87 -5.94 -26.25
N GLN A 273 16.57 -6.56 -25.10
CA GLN A 273 15.82 -7.81 -25.02
C GLN A 273 14.28 -7.61 -25.01
N GLY A 274 13.80 -6.36 -25.09
CA GLY A 274 12.38 -6.06 -25.04
C GLY A 274 11.72 -6.43 -23.70
N TYR A 275 12.44 -6.30 -22.58
CA TYR A 275 11.91 -6.65 -21.27
C TYR A 275 10.79 -5.71 -20.84
N THR A 276 9.61 -6.26 -20.59
CA THR A 276 8.41 -5.49 -20.21
C THR A 276 7.63 -6.15 -19.06
N GLN A 277 8.23 -7.17 -18.41
CA GLN A 277 7.59 -7.92 -17.32
C GLN A 277 7.73 -7.17 -15.99
N THR A 278 7.03 -6.04 -15.86
CA THR A 278 7.12 -5.13 -14.72
C THR A 278 5.74 -4.88 -14.11
N PRO A 279 5.09 -5.91 -13.53
CA PRO A 279 3.79 -5.72 -12.88
C PRO A 279 3.89 -4.71 -11.74
N LEU A 280 2.82 -3.93 -11.53
CA LEU A 280 2.78 -2.84 -10.54
C LEU A 280 2.87 -3.35 -9.11
N SER A 281 2.07 -4.36 -8.79
CA SER A 281 1.95 -4.92 -7.45
C SER A 281 1.66 -6.43 -7.50
N PRO A 282 2.67 -7.25 -7.89
CA PRO A 282 2.51 -8.68 -8.02
C PRO A 282 2.19 -9.32 -6.67
N LEU A 283 1.17 -10.18 -6.64
CA LEU A 283 0.55 -10.65 -5.41
C LEU A 283 1.50 -11.41 -4.48
N ASN A 284 2.49 -12.11 -5.03
CA ASN A 284 3.54 -12.78 -4.25
C ASN A 284 4.43 -11.78 -3.49
N GLN A 285 4.77 -10.64 -4.10
CA GLN A 285 5.56 -9.58 -3.47
C GLN A 285 4.72 -8.84 -2.41
N VAL A 286 3.44 -8.59 -2.71
CA VAL A 286 2.48 -8.04 -1.74
C VAL A 286 2.39 -8.96 -0.51
N TYR A 287 2.21 -10.28 -0.71
CA TYR A 287 2.19 -11.25 0.39
C TYR A 287 3.49 -11.22 1.22
N ILE A 288 4.66 -11.23 0.56
CA ILE A 288 5.96 -11.18 1.26
C ILE A 288 6.07 -9.92 2.12
N SER A 289 5.62 -8.77 1.61
CA SER A 289 5.66 -7.50 2.33
C SER A 289 4.69 -7.47 3.52
N VAL A 290 3.47 -7.98 3.35
CA VAL A 290 2.51 -8.16 4.45
C VAL A 290 3.08 -9.08 5.51
N LYS A 291 3.62 -10.24 5.09
CA LYS A 291 4.21 -11.22 6.00
C LYS A 291 5.36 -10.61 6.81
N ALA A 292 6.22 -9.81 6.18
CA ALA A 292 7.31 -9.12 6.87
C ALA A 292 6.80 -8.17 7.96
N CYS A 293 5.72 -7.44 7.70
CA CYS A 293 5.07 -6.57 8.68
C CYS A 293 4.52 -7.36 9.87
N LEU A 294 3.78 -8.44 9.59
CA LEU A 294 3.16 -9.27 10.63
C LEU A 294 4.20 -10.02 11.48
N ASP A 295 5.18 -10.66 10.85
CA ASP A 295 6.26 -11.35 11.54
C ASP A 295 7.16 -10.39 12.31
N GLY A 296 7.27 -9.16 11.87
CA GLY A 296 8.00 -8.08 12.54
C GLY A 296 7.28 -7.48 13.74
N GLY A 297 6.01 -7.84 13.97
CA GLY A 297 5.26 -7.47 15.19
C GLY A 297 4.19 -6.40 14.98
N ILE A 298 3.78 -6.10 13.74
CA ILE A 298 2.57 -5.30 13.49
C ILE A 298 1.35 -6.21 13.66
N PRO A 299 0.40 -5.89 14.56
CA PRO A 299 -0.84 -6.65 14.69
C PRO A 299 -1.69 -6.58 13.41
N ASN A 300 -2.31 -7.71 13.02
CA ASN A 300 -3.15 -7.78 11.82
C ASN A 300 -4.26 -6.71 11.82
N GLU A 301 -4.90 -6.51 12.96
CA GLU A 301 -6.00 -5.55 13.16
C GLU A 301 -5.57 -4.07 13.11
N LYS A 302 -4.27 -3.80 12.97
CA LYS A 302 -3.73 -2.46 12.75
C LYS A 302 -3.22 -2.23 11.33
N LEU A 303 -3.04 -3.30 10.54
CA LEU A 303 -2.41 -3.21 9.22
C LEU A 303 -3.46 -2.94 8.13
N LEU A 304 -3.25 -1.87 7.36
CA LEU A 304 -3.98 -1.53 6.14
C LEU A 304 -3.11 -1.86 4.92
N LEU A 305 -3.68 -2.58 3.97
CA LEU A 305 -3.02 -2.87 2.70
C LEU A 305 -3.15 -1.67 1.77
N GLY A 306 -2.04 -0.99 1.50
CA GLY A 306 -1.97 0.12 0.56
C GLY A 306 -2.02 -0.36 -0.89
N MET A 307 -2.81 0.33 -1.71
CA MET A 307 -2.93 0.14 -3.14
C MET A 307 -2.75 1.48 -3.85
N SER A 308 -1.98 1.51 -4.94
CA SER A 308 -1.82 2.68 -5.79
C SER A 308 -2.51 2.46 -7.13
N MET A 309 -3.10 3.55 -7.65
CA MET A 309 -3.66 3.60 -8.99
C MET A 309 -2.64 4.17 -9.97
N ASP A 310 -1.41 3.71 -9.91
CA ASP A 310 -0.40 4.04 -10.90
C ASP A 310 -0.50 3.09 -12.11
N THR A 311 0.21 3.43 -13.18
CA THR A 311 0.30 2.65 -14.42
C THR A 311 1.75 2.63 -14.89
N VAL A 312 2.14 1.58 -15.61
CA VAL A 312 3.47 1.47 -16.21
C VAL A 312 3.34 1.06 -17.67
N GLN A 313 3.81 1.91 -18.58
CA GLN A 313 3.77 1.66 -20.01
C GLN A 313 5.17 1.63 -20.60
N TRP A 314 5.47 0.56 -21.31
CA TRP A 314 6.68 0.42 -22.12
C TRP A 314 6.34 0.50 -23.62
N LYS A 315 7.11 1.28 -24.36
CA LYS A 315 7.04 1.35 -25.82
C LYS A 315 8.19 0.56 -26.45
N LEU A 316 7.86 -0.24 -27.46
CA LEU A 316 8.82 -1.04 -28.18
C LEU A 316 8.82 -0.70 -29.67
N GLN A 317 10.02 -0.69 -30.26
CA GLN A 317 10.23 -0.62 -31.70
C GLN A 317 11.22 -1.71 -32.09
N ASN A 318 10.93 -2.47 -33.13
CA ASN A 318 11.75 -3.60 -33.55
C ASN A 318 12.09 -4.59 -32.41
N SER A 319 11.10 -4.86 -31.56
CA SER A 319 11.20 -5.73 -30.37
C SER A 319 12.13 -5.23 -29.26
N ALA A 320 12.66 -4.02 -29.32
CA ALA A 320 13.45 -3.39 -28.25
C ALA A 320 12.65 -2.28 -27.57
N VAL A 321 12.81 -2.13 -26.26
CA VAL A 321 12.23 -1.00 -25.52
C VAL A 321 13.00 0.27 -25.88
N ILE A 322 12.27 1.36 -26.21
CA ILE A 322 12.89 2.57 -26.76
C ILE A 322 13.29 3.61 -25.71
N HIS A 323 12.81 3.50 -24.47
CA HIS A 323 13.18 4.38 -23.36
C HIS A 323 13.46 3.55 -22.11
N ASN A 324 14.47 3.92 -21.37
CA ASN A 324 14.87 3.22 -20.14
C ASN A 324 13.96 3.48 -18.92
N THR A 325 13.11 4.49 -19.00
CA THR A 325 12.07 4.79 -17.98
C THR A 325 10.68 4.56 -18.55
N PRO A 326 9.73 4.04 -17.78
CA PRO A 326 8.37 3.84 -18.25
C PRO A 326 7.60 5.16 -18.37
N TYR A 327 6.53 5.12 -19.16
CA TYR A 327 5.48 6.14 -19.15
C TYR A 327 4.42 5.76 -18.11
N HIS A 328 3.72 6.77 -17.56
CA HIS A 328 2.66 6.62 -16.57
C HIS A 328 1.36 7.28 -17.08
N PRO A 329 0.65 6.65 -18.05
CA PRO A 329 -0.60 7.22 -18.56
C PRO A 329 -1.69 7.28 -17.48
N SER A 330 -2.53 8.30 -17.52
CA SER A 330 -3.69 8.39 -16.63
C SER A 330 -4.71 7.26 -16.92
N TYR A 331 -5.58 6.97 -15.95
CA TYR A 331 -6.64 5.99 -16.16
C TYR A 331 -7.64 6.38 -17.25
N ASP A 332 -7.84 7.67 -17.55
CA ASP A 332 -8.61 8.09 -18.72
C ASP A 332 -7.96 7.60 -20.03
N ALA A 333 -6.62 7.66 -20.11
CA ALA A 333 -5.88 7.13 -21.24
C ALA A 333 -5.92 5.60 -21.28
N VAL A 334 -5.85 4.92 -20.13
CA VAL A 334 -6.03 3.45 -20.02
C VAL A 334 -7.42 3.08 -20.55
N GLN A 335 -8.47 3.71 -20.05
CA GLN A 335 -9.86 3.47 -20.47
C GLN A 335 -10.03 3.66 -21.98
N ALA A 336 -9.49 4.76 -22.53
CA ALA A 336 -9.54 5.03 -23.96
C ALA A 336 -8.84 3.91 -24.77
N ARG A 337 -7.72 3.37 -24.30
CA ARG A 337 -7.02 2.25 -24.93
C ARG A 337 -7.82 0.95 -24.86
N LEU A 338 -8.40 0.62 -23.70
CA LEU A 338 -9.24 -0.58 -23.53
C LEU A 338 -10.48 -0.52 -24.43
N ALA A 339 -11.08 0.65 -24.59
CA ALA A 339 -12.24 0.87 -25.47
C ALA A 339 -11.93 0.61 -26.96
N THR A 340 -10.67 0.65 -27.40
CA THR A 340 -10.28 0.31 -28.78
C THR A 340 -10.23 -1.19 -29.05
N GLY A 341 -10.51 -2.04 -28.04
CA GLY A 341 -10.46 -3.50 -28.17
C GLY A 341 -9.05 -4.08 -28.16
N CYS A 342 -8.10 -3.45 -27.46
CA CYS A 342 -6.75 -3.98 -27.27
C CYS A 342 -6.75 -5.30 -26.50
N GLN A 343 -5.73 -6.12 -26.69
CA GLN A 343 -5.61 -7.40 -25.99
C GLN A 343 -5.23 -7.16 -24.51
N VAL A 344 -6.08 -7.60 -23.59
CA VAL A 344 -5.81 -7.60 -22.15
C VAL A 344 -5.41 -9.02 -21.73
N THR A 345 -4.31 -9.13 -21.02
CA THR A 345 -3.83 -10.37 -20.39
C THR A 345 -3.82 -10.21 -18.88
N TYR A 346 -4.34 -11.20 -18.17
CA TYR A 346 -4.28 -11.28 -16.71
C TYR A 346 -3.39 -12.48 -16.32
N PRO A 347 -2.08 -12.26 -16.13
CA PRO A 347 -1.19 -13.36 -15.80
C PRO A 347 -1.39 -13.83 -14.37
N ASN A 348 -1.67 -15.12 -14.21
CA ASN A 348 -1.89 -15.72 -12.89
C ASN A 348 -0.69 -15.60 -11.95
N TYR A 349 0.54 -15.49 -12.51
CA TYR A 349 1.75 -15.36 -11.69
C TYR A 349 1.85 -14.01 -10.97
N SER A 350 1.27 -12.93 -11.52
CA SER A 350 1.34 -11.60 -10.92
C SER A 350 0.02 -11.15 -10.31
N TYR A 351 -1.12 -11.69 -10.76
CA TYR A 351 -2.46 -11.17 -10.44
C TYR A 351 -2.60 -9.67 -10.76
N ASN A 352 -1.88 -9.22 -11.80
CA ASN A 352 -1.84 -7.83 -12.22
C ASN A 352 -1.95 -7.78 -13.75
N PRO A 353 -2.98 -7.14 -14.33
CA PRO A 353 -3.22 -7.16 -15.77
C PRO A 353 -2.27 -6.26 -16.53
N TYR A 354 -2.06 -6.58 -17.81
CA TYR A 354 -1.49 -5.69 -18.79
C TYR A 354 -2.25 -5.73 -20.11
N ALA A 355 -2.24 -4.62 -20.83
CA ALA A 355 -2.75 -4.52 -22.19
C ALA A 355 -1.60 -4.45 -23.19
N THR A 356 -1.80 -5.04 -24.38
CA THR A 356 -0.90 -4.90 -25.53
C THR A 356 -1.62 -4.29 -26.72
N TYR A 357 -1.00 -3.32 -27.37
CA TYR A 357 -1.55 -2.67 -28.57
C TYR A 357 -0.44 -2.03 -29.39
N THR A 358 -0.74 -1.74 -30.66
CA THR A 358 0.10 -0.91 -31.53
C THR A 358 -0.45 0.51 -31.55
N ASP A 359 0.37 1.49 -31.22
CA ASP A 359 -0.03 2.90 -31.34
C ASP A 359 -0.05 3.29 -32.81
N THR A 360 -1.20 3.74 -33.30
CA THR A 360 -1.38 4.10 -34.73
C THR A 360 -0.66 5.39 -35.12
N THR A 361 -0.27 6.22 -34.15
CA THR A 361 0.41 7.49 -34.38
C THR A 361 1.89 7.32 -34.65
N ASP A 362 2.58 6.48 -33.86
CA ASP A 362 4.03 6.30 -33.93
C ASP A 362 4.45 4.87 -34.31
N GLN A 363 3.47 3.99 -34.56
CA GLN A 363 3.67 2.57 -34.93
C GLN A 363 4.45 1.75 -33.89
N THR A 364 4.54 2.23 -32.66
CA THR A 364 5.19 1.48 -31.57
C THR A 364 4.26 0.38 -31.04
N GLN A 365 4.85 -0.75 -30.67
CA GLN A 365 4.18 -1.74 -29.84
C GLN A 365 4.22 -1.29 -28.38
N ASN A 366 3.12 -1.48 -27.66
CA ASN A 366 3.01 -1.02 -26.29
C ASN A 366 2.61 -2.17 -25.36
N VAL A 367 3.19 -2.17 -24.17
CA VAL A 367 2.80 -3.00 -23.03
C VAL A 367 2.46 -2.07 -21.88
N LEU A 368 1.20 -2.09 -21.45
CA LEU A 368 0.65 -1.19 -20.43
C LEU A 368 0.15 -2.00 -19.24
N TRP A 369 0.84 -1.94 -18.12
CA TRP A 369 0.44 -2.51 -16.83
C TRP A 369 -0.47 -1.53 -16.08
N PHE A 370 -1.55 -2.05 -15.48
CA PHE A 370 -2.53 -1.26 -14.73
C PHE A 370 -3.23 -2.12 -13.67
N GLU A 371 -3.96 -1.50 -12.76
CA GLU A 371 -4.87 -2.21 -11.85
C GLU A 371 -6.28 -2.25 -12.45
N ASN A 372 -7.00 -3.36 -12.23
CA ASN A 372 -8.40 -3.51 -12.58
C ASN A 372 -9.21 -4.10 -11.42
N GLU A 373 -10.51 -4.26 -11.58
CA GLU A 373 -11.37 -4.84 -10.54
C GLU A 373 -10.88 -6.22 -10.07
N GLN A 374 -10.42 -7.06 -10.99
CA GLN A 374 -9.97 -8.42 -10.67
C GLN A 374 -8.70 -8.40 -9.81
N SER A 375 -7.72 -7.56 -10.16
CA SER A 375 -6.46 -7.44 -9.42
C SER A 375 -6.66 -6.85 -8.03
N VAL A 376 -7.55 -5.86 -7.90
CA VAL A 376 -7.92 -5.26 -6.61
C VAL A 376 -8.67 -6.26 -5.73
N LYS A 377 -9.63 -7.00 -6.28
CA LYS A 377 -10.36 -8.06 -5.55
C LYS A 377 -9.43 -9.16 -5.05
N ALA A 378 -8.42 -9.57 -5.84
CA ALA A 378 -7.44 -10.57 -5.41
C ALA A 378 -6.60 -10.08 -4.21
N LYS A 379 -6.17 -8.81 -4.22
CA LYS A 379 -5.42 -8.18 -3.10
C LYS A 379 -6.31 -7.99 -1.86
N ALA A 380 -7.55 -7.55 -2.04
CA ALA A 380 -8.51 -7.42 -0.96
C ALA A 380 -8.84 -8.79 -0.33
N GLN A 381 -8.97 -9.85 -1.15
CA GLN A 381 -9.14 -11.21 -0.66
C GLN A 381 -7.93 -11.69 0.13
N LEU A 382 -6.70 -11.41 -0.34
CA LEU A 382 -5.48 -11.72 0.41
C LEU A 382 -5.46 -11.00 1.76
N ALA A 383 -5.78 -9.70 1.80
CA ALA A 383 -5.87 -8.91 3.02
C ALA A 383 -6.89 -9.50 4.00
N ARG A 384 -8.06 -9.89 3.51
CA ARG A 384 -9.13 -10.51 4.30
C ARG A 384 -8.70 -11.86 4.89
N LEU A 385 -8.07 -12.73 4.10
CA LEU A 385 -7.60 -14.04 4.55
C LEU A 385 -6.44 -13.94 5.56
N LEU A 386 -5.58 -12.93 5.41
CA LEU A 386 -4.54 -12.60 6.38
C LEU A 386 -5.08 -11.81 7.58
N GLN A 387 -6.39 -11.58 7.64
CA GLN A 387 -7.07 -10.90 8.74
C GLN A 387 -6.59 -9.46 8.98
N LEU A 388 -6.22 -8.76 7.93
CA LEU A 388 -5.84 -7.36 8.03
C LEU A 388 -7.03 -6.48 8.40
N ARG A 389 -6.75 -5.28 8.90
CA ARG A 389 -7.79 -4.30 9.25
C ARG A 389 -8.59 -3.83 8.04
N GLY A 390 -7.92 -3.53 6.94
CA GLY A 390 -8.58 -2.95 5.78
C GLY A 390 -7.63 -2.60 4.65
N LEU A 391 -8.07 -1.64 3.85
CA LEU A 391 -7.38 -1.16 2.67
C LEU A 391 -7.03 0.33 2.82
N SER A 392 -5.99 0.76 2.11
CA SER A 392 -5.63 2.18 1.96
C SER A 392 -5.41 2.50 0.49
N LEU A 393 -5.93 3.63 0.02
CA LEU A 393 -5.89 4.02 -1.39
C LEU A 393 -4.98 5.23 -1.60
N TRP A 394 -3.94 5.08 -2.37
CA TRP A 394 -3.13 6.13 -2.93
C TRP A 394 -3.58 6.35 -4.39
N ARG A 395 -4.27 7.37 -4.75
CA ARG A 395 -4.95 8.41 -3.94
C ARG A 395 -6.29 8.81 -4.59
N LEU A 396 -7.15 9.48 -3.89
CA LEU A 396 -8.34 10.08 -4.50
C LEU A 396 -7.93 11.04 -5.64
N GLY A 397 -8.76 11.15 -6.64
CA GLY A 397 -8.49 11.88 -7.88
C GLY A 397 -7.91 10.99 -9.00
N THR A 398 -7.47 9.78 -8.67
CA THR A 398 -6.92 8.83 -9.66
C THR A 398 -7.65 7.49 -9.69
N ILE A 399 -8.67 7.28 -8.85
CA ILE A 399 -9.38 6.00 -8.73
C ILE A 399 -10.38 5.84 -9.87
N PRO A 400 -10.25 4.82 -10.73
CA PRO A 400 -11.18 4.59 -11.82
C PRO A 400 -12.55 4.10 -11.33
N THR A 401 -13.61 4.50 -12.06
CA THR A 401 -15.02 4.18 -11.73
C THR A 401 -15.80 3.61 -12.91
N ASP A 402 -15.12 3.23 -14.01
CA ASP A 402 -15.79 2.76 -15.22
C ASP A 402 -16.06 1.25 -15.19
N SER A 403 -17.33 0.90 -15.10
CA SER A 403 -17.79 -0.50 -15.11
C SER A 403 -17.71 -1.19 -16.48
N ASN A 404 -17.69 -0.42 -17.59
CA ASN A 404 -17.76 -0.98 -18.94
C ASN A 404 -16.45 -1.65 -19.37
N THR A 405 -15.34 -1.20 -18.80
CA THR A 405 -13.99 -1.70 -19.13
C THR A 405 -13.37 -2.56 -18.00
N GLY A 406 -14.14 -2.88 -16.94
CA GLY A 406 -13.64 -3.59 -15.76
C GLY A 406 -12.71 -2.74 -14.90
N LEU A 407 -12.85 -1.41 -14.98
CA LEU A 407 -12.06 -0.44 -14.23
C LEU A 407 -12.85 0.22 -13.08
N ASN A 408 -13.97 -0.37 -12.63
CA ASN A 408 -14.66 0.17 -11.46
C ASN A 408 -13.97 -0.27 -10.16
N ILE A 409 -12.77 0.25 -9.96
CA ILE A 409 -11.93 -0.06 -8.79
C ILE A 409 -12.59 0.42 -7.51
N TRP A 410 -13.28 1.57 -7.54
CA TRP A 410 -14.00 2.05 -6.36
C TRP A 410 -15.03 1.03 -5.87
N GLN A 411 -15.85 0.48 -6.78
CA GLN A 411 -16.82 -0.54 -6.44
C GLN A 411 -16.16 -1.84 -5.95
N ALA A 412 -15.02 -2.23 -6.55
CA ALA A 412 -14.27 -3.41 -6.11
C ALA A 412 -13.78 -3.25 -4.66
N VAL A 413 -13.31 -2.07 -4.27
CA VAL A 413 -12.92 -1.74 -2.89
C VAL A 413 -14.13 -1.79 -1.97
N GLN A 414 -15.22 -1.08 -2.30
CA GLN A 414 -16.43 -1.01 -1.48
C GLN A 414 -17.02 -2.41 -1.22
N SER A 415 -17.09 -3.25 -2.26
CA SER A 415 -17.61 -4.63 -2.13
C SER A 415 -16.71 -5.56 -1.30
N SER A 416 -15.50 -5.14 -0.94
CA SER A 416 -14.56 -5.91 -0.13
C SER A 416 -14.67 -5.63 1.37
N VAL A 417 -15.40 -4.56 1.74
CA VAL A 417 -15.59 -4.09 3.13
C VAL A 417 -17.04 -4.14 3.60
N GLN A 418 -17.98 -4.57 2.72
CA GLN A 418 -19.42 -4.70 3.03
C GLN A 418 -19.82 -6.08 3.52
#